data_e7b66271c8a2b369652ac41157656586
#
_entry.id   e7b66271c8a2b369652ac41157656586
#
_cell.length_a   1.000
_cell.length_b   1.000
_cell.length_c   1.000
_cell.angle_alpha   90.00
_cell.angle_beta   90.00
_cell.angle_gamma   90.00
#
_symmetry.space_group_name_H-M   'P 1'
#
loop_
_entity.id
_entity.type
_entity.pdbx_description
1 polymer ?
#
loop_
_entity_poly.entity_id
_entity_poly.type
_entity_poly.pdbx_seq_one_letter_code
_entity_poly.pdbx_strand_id
1 'polypeptide(L)'
;MVSAAPVRRAAAPVSARPPVSSRAVVAAALLVAAVAVTWLAFWWIGLSAASLAAGLDDTARLLARMWPPDLPGAADVARMVAETLLIAVAGTGLAALASVPLAFVAARTHRGPRWLRPVARTVVVLTRAVPTLAFAILFVRIFGLGPPAGALAVAVHSVGMIAKLLADAVEEADPAPAEAARACGAGEAQVAVSAVLPRVLPALTAIVLYRLDINIRASAVLGVVGAGGIGVALQTALGSLNYHRAAGIICVIVVLVLLLELLSVALRRRTGAGRAAGTRLAAAPEPAAPPGARSAAAPGRAARRARPRCPPGVPRTTSAGTDGGCCGRPARSPSRRSSWCRWRR
;
A
#
# COMPACT_ATOMS: atom_id res chain seq x y z
N MET A 1 -39.77 22.82 74.40
CA MET A 1 -40.28 23.19 73.05
C MET A 1 -39.08 23.60 72.21
N VAL A 2 -38.58 22.72 71.37
CA VAL A 2 -37.44 23.00 70.47
C VAL A 2 -37.98 23.25 69.07
N SER A 3 -37.88 24.52 68.60
CA SER A 3 -38.37 24.98 67.32
C SER A 3 -37.38 24.51 66.20
N ALA A 4 -37.86 23.65 65.31
CA ALA A 4 -37.06 23.18 64.14
C ALA A 4 -37.18 24.25 63.03
N ALA A 5 -36.06 24.84 62.64
CA ALA A 5 -35.92 25.73 61.47
C ALA A 5 -36.04 24.96 60.17
N PRO A 6 -36.72 25.46 59.13
CA PRO A 6 -36.83 24.77 57.85
C PRO A 6 -35.52 24.90 57.04
N VAL A 7 -34.98 23.72 56.66
CA VAL A 7 -33.83 23.60 55.75
C VAL A 7 -34.26 24.08 54.37
N ARG A 8 -33.75 25.23 53.95
CA ARG A 8 -33.83 25.68 52.54
C ARG A 8 -33.06 24.72 51.64
N ARG A 9 -33.78 23.95 50.83
CA ARG A 9 -33.17 23.21 49.69
C ARG A 9 -32.63 24.22 48.70
N ALA A 10 -31.33 24.31 48.57
CA ALA A 10 -30.66 25.03 47.50
C ALA A 10 -31.10 24.43 46.15
N ALA A 11 -31.68 25.26 45.28
CA ALA A 11 -31.98 24.87 43.91
C ALA A 11 -30.69 24.50 43.19
N ALA A 12 -30.66 23.31 42.58
CA ALA A 12 -29.52 22.84 41.77
C ALA A 12 -29.27 23.85 40.63
N PRO A 13 -28.03 24.22 40.34
CA PRO A 13 -27.73 25.15 39.25
C PRO A 13 -28.18 24.52 37.92
N VAL A 14 -28.99 25.27 37.16
CA VAL A 14 -29.40 24.96 35.80
C VAL A 14 -28.09 24.76 35.00
N SER A 15 -27.87 23.54 34.47
CA SER A 15 -26.72 23.22 33.68
C SER A 15 -26.65 24.12 32.44
N ALA A 16 -25.76 25.11 32.48
CA ALA A 16 -25.47 25.94 31.33
C ALA A 16 -24.97 25.01 30.19
N ARG A 17 -25.63 25.05 29.03
CA ARG A 17 -25.20 24.31 27.85
C ARG A 17 -23.73 24.64 27.58
N PRO A 18 -22.87 23.62 27.34
CA PRO A 18 -21.47 23.89 27.10
C PRO A 18 -21.31 24.80 25.87
N PRO A 19 -20.41 25.80 25.93
CA PRO A 19 -20.18 26.71 24.81
C PRO A 19 -19.77 25.88 23.59
N VAL A 20 -20.45 26.13 22.46
CA VAL A 20 -20.16 25.46 21.17
C VAL A 20 -18.70 25.75 20.84
N SER A 21 -17.86 24.71 20.80
CA SER A 21 -16.45 24.90 20.53
C SER A 21 -16.26 25.45 19.10
N SER A 22 -15.32 26.37 18.91
CA SER A 22 -15.01 26.94 17.60
C SER A 22 -14.70 25.85 16.56
N ARG A 23 -14.15 24.72 16.99
CA ARG A 23 -13.90 23.53 16.15
C ARG A 23 -15.21 22.90 15.66
N ALA A 24 -16.24 22.84 16.48
CA ALA A 24 -17.53 22.30 16.07
C ALA A 24 -18.23 23.22 15.04
N VAL A 25 -18.11 24.53 15.21
CA VAL A 25 -18.63 25.49 14.22
C VAL A 25 -17.90 25.38 12.89
N VAL A 26 -16.56 25.29 12.90
CA VAL A 26 -15.77 25.10 11.68
C VAL A 26 -16.09 23.77 11.00
N ALA A 27 -16.21 22.69 11.76
CA ALA A 27 -16.60 21.38 11.22
C ALA A 27 -18.00 21.40 10.59
N ALA A 28 -18.97 22.05 11.23
CA ALA A 28 -20.30 22.21 10.68
C ALA A 28 -20.30 23.06 9.40
N ALA A 29 -19.55 24.17 9.39
CA ALA A 29 -19.39 25.01 8.20
C ALA A 29 -18.76 24.26 7.03
N LEU A 30 -17.71 23.45 7.28
CA LEU A 30 -17.08 22.60 6.26
C LEU A 30 -18.05 21.53 5.74
N LEU A 31 -18.84 20.92 6.60
CA LEU A 31 -19.85 19.95 6.21
C LEU A 31 -20.92 20.60 5.31
N VAL A 32 -21.45 21.77 5.71
CA VAL A 32 -22.42 22.52 4.90
C VAL A 32 -21.82 22.93 3.56
N ALA A 33 -20.58 23.42 3.54
CA ALA A 33 -19.87 23.75 2.30
C ALA A 33 -19.71 22.52 1.39
N ALA A 34 -19.32 21.37 1.95
CA ALA A 34 -19.19 20.12 1.19
C ALA A 34 -20.53 19.67 0.59
N VAL A 35 -21.61 19.71 1.38
CA VAL A 35 -22.97 19.39 0.90
C VAL A 35 -23.41 20.36 -0.19
N ALA A 36 -23.17 21.68 -0.03
CA ALA A 36 -23.52 22.70 -1.01
C ALA A 36 -22.73 22.51 -2.33
N VAL A 37 -21.43 22.21 -2.25
CA VAL A 37 -20.60 21.89 -3.44
C VAL A 37 -21.11 20.65 -4.13
N THR A 38 -21.44 19.60 -3.38
CA THR A 38 -21.98 18.35 -3.94
C THR A 38 -23.32 18.59 -4.62
N TRP A 39 -24.21 19.34 -3.98
CA TRP A 39 -25.51 19.71 -4.54
C TRP A 39 -25.37 20.54 -5.83
N LEU A 40 -24.47 21.52 -5.82
CA LEU A 40 -24.16 22.35 -7.00
C LEU A 40 -23.60 21.50 -8.14
N ALA A 41 -22.73 20.52 -7.82
CA ALA A 41 -22.19 19.58 -8.80
C ALA A 41 -23.30 18.71 -9.43
N PHE A 42 -24.23 18.18 -8.63
CA PHE A 42 -25.39 17.43 -9.15
C PHE A 42 -26.26 18.28 -10.06
N TRP A 43 -26.52 19.54 -9.67
CA TRP A 43 -27.29 20.47 -10.48
C TRP A 43 -26.59 20.81 -11.80
N TRP A 44 -25.26 21.06 -11.75
CA TRP A 44 -24.46 21.37 -12.94
C TRP A 44 -24.37 20.18 -13.91
N ILE A 45 -24.30 18.95 -13.42
CA ILE A 45 -24.24 17.72 -14.24
C ILE A 45 -25.62 17.36 -14.79
N GLY A 46 -26.71 18.02 -14.35
CA GLY A 46 -28.07 17.73 -14.78
C GLY A 46 -28.67 16.46 -14.15
N LEU A 47 -28.11 15.98 -13.04
CA LEU A 47 -28.65 14.86 -12.29
C LEU A 47 -29.94 15.27 -11.57
N SER A 48 -31.08 14.99 -12.18
CA SER A 48 -32.39 15.19 -11.60
C SER A 48 -33.04 13.85 -11.22
N ALA A 49 -34.01 13.87 -10.32
CA ALA A 49 -34.78 12.67 -9.98
C ALA A 49 -35.48 12.06 -11.21
N ALA A 50 -35.91 12.92 -12.14
CA ALA A 50 -36.53 12.50 -13.39
C ALA A 50 -35.53 11.79 -14.33
N SER A 51 -34.28 12.30 -14.45
CA SER A 51 -33.24 11.65 -15.27
C SER A 51 -32.81 10.31 -14.67
N LEU A 52 -32.77 10.19 -13.34
CA LEU A 52 -32.49 8.91 -12.66
C LEU A 52 -33.64 7.91 -12.88
N ALA A 53 -34.89 8.34 -12.76
CA ALA A 53 -36.05 7.47 -13.01
C ALA A 53 -36.06 6.97 -14.47
N ALA A 54 -35.83 7.86 -15.44
CA ALA A 54 -35.73 7.49 -16.86
C ALA A 54 -34.57 6.49 -17.09
N GLY A 55 -33.40 6.73 -16.48
CA GLY A 55 -32.26 5.81 -16.56
C GLY A 55 -32.52 4.43 -15.95
N LEU A 56 -33.32 4.33 -14.88
CA LEU A 56 -33.74 3.04 -14.32
C LEU A 56 -34.66 2.29 -15.27
N ASP A 57 -35.59 2.98 -15.94
CA ASP A 57 -36.52 2.40 -16.89
C ASP A 57 -35.78 1.88 -18.15
N ASP A 58 -34.82 2.68 -18.65
CA ASP A 58 -33.94 2.27 -19.76
C ASP A 58 -33.03 1.08 -19.37
N THR A 59 -32.55 1.06 -18.13
CA THR A 59 -31.78 -0.09 -17.59
C THR A 59 -32.63 -1.35 -17.55
N ALA A 60 -33.86 -1.26 -17.08
CA ALA A 60 -34.77 -2.39 -17.05
C ALA A 60 -35.08 -2.95 -18.46
N ARG A 61 -35.28 -2.05 -19.42
CA ARG A 61 -35.46 -2.43 -20.85
C ARG A 61 -34.22 -3.08 -21.45
N LEU A 62 -33.02 -2.55 -21.12
CA LEU A 62 -31.78 -3.13 -21.59
C LEU A 62 -31.57 -4.53 -21.00
N LEU A 63 -31.79 -4.73 -19.70
CA LEU A 63 -31.67 -6.01 -19.04
C LEU A 63 -32.68 -7.02 -19.62
N ALA A 64 -33.91 -6.58 -19.93
CA ALA A 64 -34.90 -7.43 -20.59
C ALA A 64 -34.45 -7.90 -21.99
N ARG A 65 -33.74 -7.02 -22.75
CA ARG A 65 -33.16 -7.38 -24.06
C ARG A 65 -31.92 -8.27 -23.94
N MET A 66 -31.25 -8.29 -22.78
CA MET A 66 -30.10 -9.16 -22.52
C MET A 66 -30.48 -10.58 -22.10
N TRP A 67 -31.75 -10.82 -21.78
CA TRP A 67 -32.23 -12.12 -21.33
C TRP A 67 -32.99 -12.86 -22.46
N PRO A 68 -32.74 -14.17 -22.71
CA PRO A 68 -31.75 -15.03 -22.07
C PRO A 68 -30.32 -14.78 -22.59
N PRO A 69 -29.27 -14.98 -21.76
CA PRO A 69 -27.88 -14.81 -22.20
C PRO A 69 -27.50 -15.91 -23.20
N ASP A 70 -26.94 -15.52 -24.34
CA ASP A 70 -26.36 -16.43 -25.32
C ASP A 70 -24.90 -16.67 -25.02
N LEU A 71 -24.58 -17.85 -24.48
CA LEU A 71 -23.22 -18.21 -24.14
C LEU A 71 -22.43 -18.61 -25.38
N PRO A 72 -21.21 -18.07 -25.59
CA PRO A 72 -20.30 -18.55 -26.63
C PRO A 72 -20.00 -20.04 -26.46
N GLY A 73 -19.63 -20.72 -27.53
CA GLY A 73 -19.16 -22.10 -27.47
C GLY A 73 -17.99 -22.26 -26.51
N ALA A 74 -17.89 -23.38 -25.81
CA ALA A 74 -16.86 -23.62 -24.82
C ALA A 74 -15.44 -23.42 -25.35
N ALA A 75 -15.18 -23.78 -26.60
CA ALA A 75 -13.90 -23.57 -27.26
C ALA A 75 -13.58 -22.07 -27.47
N ASP A 76 -14.56 -21.26 -27.84
CA ASP A 76 -14.42 -19.83 -28.02
C ASP A 76 -14.17 -19.15 -26.67
N VAL A 77 -14.92 -19.53 -25.64
CA VAL A 77 -14.70 -19.04 -24.27
C VAL A 77 -13.29 -19.36 -23.81
N ALA A 78 -12.84 -20.60 -23.96
CA ALA A 78 -11.50 -21.01 -23.57
C ALA A 78 -10.42 -20.20 -24.30
N ARG A 79 -10.58 -19.93 -25.60
CA ARG A 79 -9.64 -19.13 -26.39
C ARG A 79 -9.61 -17.69 -25.92
N MET A 80 -10.75 -17.04 -25.72
CA MET A 80 -10.84 -15.64 -25.24
C MET A 80 -10.25 -15.48 -23.84
N VAL A 81 -10.51 -16.42 -22.94
CA VAL A 81 -9.95 -16.45 -21.59
C VAL A 81 -8.45 -16.65 -21.64
N ALA A 82 -7.97 -17.62 -22.41
CA ALA A 82 -6.53 -17.88 -22.58
C ALA A 82 -5.80 -16.64 -23.11
N GLU A 83 -6.34 -15.99 -24.14
CA GLU A 83 -5.78 -14.76 -24.70
C GLU A 83 -5.71 -13.64 -23.66
N THR A 84 -6.78 -13.42 -22.87
CA THR A 84 -6.82 -12.42 -21.79
C THR A 84 -5.76 -12.71 -20.73
N LEU A 85 -5.60 -13.98 -20.33
CA LEU A 85 -4.58 -14.39 -19.35
C LEU A 85 -3.18 -14.22 -19.90
N LEU A 86 -2.94 -14.58 -21.18
CA LEU A 86 -1.63 -14.42 -21.82
C LEU A 86 -1.22 -12.95 -21.92
N ILE A 87 -2.15 -12.05 -22.26
CA ILE A 87 -1.92 -10.58 -22.23
C ILE A 87 -1.46 -10.13 -20.84
N ALA A 88 -2.18 -10.56 -19.80
CA ALA A 88 -1.86 -10.16 -18.43
C ALA A 88 -0.51 -10.74 -17.95
N VAL A 89 -0.24 -12.02 -18.23
CA VAL A 89 1.01 -12.69 -17.84
C VAL A 89 2.20 -12.10 -18.60
N ALA A 90 2.10 -11.95 -19.91
CA ALA A 90 3.16 -11.36 -20.74
C ALA A 90 3.45 -9.92 -20.31
N GLY A 91 2.41 -9.09 -20.16
CA GLY A 91 2.55 -7.70 -19.74
C GLY A 91 3.16 -7.57 -18.33
N THR A 92 2.70 -8.40 -17.38
CA THR A 92 3.24 -8.38 -16.01
C THR A 92 4.67 -8.92 -15.97
N GLY A 93 5.00 -9.96 -16.74
CA GLY A 93 6.34 -10.52 -16.84
C GLY A 93 7.34 -9.51 -17.39
N LEU A 94 7.00 -8.85 -18.50
CA LEU A 94 7.81 -7.76 -19.07
C LEU A 94 7.99 -6.62 -18.07
N ALA A 95 6.91 -6.24 -17.39
CA ALA A 95 6.98 -5.20 -16.35
C ALA A 95 7.89 -5.60 -15.20
N ALA A 96 7.82 -6.84 -14.71
CA ALA A 96 8.65 -7.33 -13.63
C ALA A 96 10.14 -7.26 -14.01
N LEU A 97 10.50 -7.74 -15.21
CA LEU A 97 11.87 -7.69 -15.71
C LEU A 97 12.42 -6.26 -15.81
N ALA A 98 11.64 -5.33 -16.40
CA ALA A 98 12.05 -3.94 -16.54
C ALA A 98 12.07 -3.18 -15.20
N SER A 99 11.23 -3.59 -14.24
CA SER A 99 11.11 -2.94 -12.94
C SER A 99 12.28 -3.21 -12.02
N VAL A 100 12.95 -4.37 -12.14
CA VAL A 100 14.08 -4.72 -11.26
C VAL A 100 15.22 -3.70 -11.36
N PRO A 101 15.84 -3.45 -12.53
CA PRO A 101 16.91 -2.47 -12.62
C PRO A 101 16.42 -1.06 -12.26
N LEU A 102 15.21 -0.70 -12.68
CA LEU A 102 14.64 0.62 -12.40
C LEU A 102 14.43 0.85 -10.90
N ALA A 103 14.00 -0.16 -10.15
CA ALA A 103 13.80 -0.09 -8.70
C ALA A 103 15.12 0.13 -7.95
N PHE A 104 16.17 -0.62 -8.31
CA PHE A 104 17.48 -0.47 -7.69
C PHE A 104 18.06 0.93 -7.92
N VAL A 105 17.92 1.49 -9.12
CA VAL A 105 18.36 2.86 -9.42
C VAL A 105 17.51 3.91 -8.71
N ALA A 106 16.20 3.69 -8.59
CA ALA A 106 15.27 4.61 -7.93
C ALA A 106 15.41 4.62 -6.40
N ALA A 107 15.90 3.52 -5.79
CA ALA A 107 16.06 3.38 -4.33
C ALA A 107 17.05 4.39 -3.75
N ARG A 108 16.79 4.84 -2.50
CA ARG A 108 17.67 5.81 -1.81
C ARG A 108 19.02 5.24 -1.43
N THR A 109 19.11 3.92 -1.32
CA THR A 109 20.33 3.18 -0.99
C THR A 109 21.33 3.08 -2.15
N HIS A 110 20.89 3.45 -3.38
CA HIS A 110 21.76 3.42 -4.57
C HIS A 110 22.89 4.49 -4.47
N ARG A 111 24.13 4.05 -4.61
CA ARG A 111 25.33 4.90 -4.58
C ARG A 111 25.92 5.24 -5.95
N GLY A 112 25.17 5.03 -7.01
CA GLY A 112 25.54 5.40 -8.38
C GLY A 112 25.46 6.90 -8.68
N PRO A 113 25.61 7.32 -9.94
CA PRO A 113 25.56 8.71 -10.36
C PRO A 113 24.30 9.42 -9.86
N ARG A 114 24.47 10.60 -9.27
CA ARG A 114 23.38 11.34 -8.58
C ARG A 114 22.21 11.69 -9.49
N TRP A 115 22.44 11.83 -10.79
CA TRP A 115 21.42 12.20 -11.78
C TRP A 115 20.53 11.01 -12.19
N LEU A 116 21.00 9.76 -12.11
CA LEU A 116 20.24 8.56 -12.48
C LEU A 116 19.00 8.38 -11.59
N ARG A 117 19.11 8.64 -10.31
CA ARG A 117 18.03 8.46 -9.36
C ARG A 117 16.82 9.37 -9.62
N PRO A 118 16.96 10.70 -9.80
CA PRO A 118 15.80 11.54 -10.13
C PRO A 118 15.19 11.15 -11.48
N VAL A 119 15.99 10.77 -12.48
CA VAL A 119 15.48 10.29 -13.77
C VAL A 119 14.65 9.01 -13.57
N ALA A 120 15.17 8.01 -12.87
CA ALA A 120 14.44 6.78 -12.58
C ALA A 120 13.12 7.05 -11.84
N ARG A 121 13.14 7.94 -10.86
CA ARG A 121 11.94 8.35 -10.12
C ARG A 121 10.93 9.08 -10.99
N THR A 122 11.38 9.95 -11.87
CA THR A 122 10.50 10.62 -12.84
C THR A 122 9.85 9.62 -13.78
N VAL A 123 10.59 8.64 -14.30
CA VAL A 123 10.03 7.56 -15.13
C VAL A 123 8.97 6.78 -14.35
N VAL A 124 9.25 6.39 -13.10
CA VAL A 124 8.29 5.69 -12.21
C VAL A 124 7.03 6.54 -11.99
N VAL A 125 7.16 7.83 -11.80
CA VAL A 125 6.00 8.73 -11.60
C VAL A 125 5.19 8.86 -12.88
N LEU A 126 5.85 9.11 -14.02
CA LEU A 126 5.18 9.29 -15.31
C LEU A 126 4.40 8.04 -15.75
N THR A 127 5.00 6.85 -15.62
CA THR A 127 4.32 5.60 -16.00
C THR A 127 3.12 5.28 -15.11
N ARG A 128 3.08 5.80 -13.88
CA ARG A 128 1.94 5.68 -12.96
C ARG A 128 0.89 6.76 -13.13
N ALA A 129 1.29 7.96 -13.58
CA ALA A 129 0.38 9.08 -13.79
C ALA A 129 -0.58 8.85 -14.96
N VAL A 130 -0.14 8.08 -15.97
CA VAL A 130 -0.93 7.81 -17.17
C VAL A 130 -1.80 6.57 -16.94
N PRO A 131 -3.13 6.65 -17.16
CA PRO A 131 -4.02 5.49 -17.06
C PRO A 131 -3.65 4.39 -18.08
N THR A 132 -3.82 3.12 -17.70
CA THR A 132 -3.52 1.98 -18.57
C THR A 132 -4.27 2.03 -19.90
N LEU A 133 -5.51 2.53 -19.90
CA LEU A 133 -6.32 2.72 -21.12
C LEU A 133 -5.67 3.70 -22.12
N ALA A 134 -5.04 4.76 -21.63
CA ALA A 134 -4.36 5.72 -22.52
C ALA A 134 -3.16 5.07 -23.23
N PHE A 135 -2.39 4.23 -22.51
CA PHE A 135 -1.33 3.43 -23.13
C PHE A 135 -1.91 2.42 -24.13
N ALA A 136 -3.05 1.77 -23.81
CA ALA A 136 -3.68 0.83 -24.73
C ALA A 136 -4.09 1.47 -26.03
N ILE A 137 -4.77 2.64 -25.99
CA ILE A 137 -5.15 3.39 -27.18
C ILE A 137 -3.91 3.78 -28.00
N LEU A 138 -2.86 4.25 -27.33
CA LEU A 138 -1.61 4.61 -27.98
C LEU A 138 -0.98 3.41 -28.71
N PHE A 139 -0.84 2.28 -28.01
CA PHE A 139 -0.22 1.09 -28.60
C PHE A 139 -1.08 0.43 -29.68
N VAL A 140 -2.41 0.47 -29.54
CA VAL A 140 -3.32 0.04 -30.62
C VAL A 140 -3.13 0.91 -31.89
N ARG A 141 -2.86 2.21 -31.73
CA ARG A 141 -2.56 3.08 -32.87
C ARG A 141 -1.19 2.80 -33.52
N ILE A 142 -0.20 2.36 -32.73
CA ILE A 142 1.17 2.09 -33.22
C ILE A 142 1.29 0.68 -33.80
N PHE A 143 0.78 -0.35 -33.07
CA PHE A 143 0.98 -1.76 -33.39
C PHE A 143 -0.24 -2.42 -34.05
N GLY A 144 -1.37 -1.69 -34.15
CA GLY A 144 -2.63 -2.25 -34.59
C GLY A 144 -3.44 -2.88 -33.47
N LEU A 145 -4.65 -3.31 -33.82
CA LEU A 145 -5.55 -4.04 -32.90
C LEU A 145 -4.94 -5.42 -32.57
N GLY A 146 -5.01 -5.83 -31.32
CA GLY A 146 -4.62 -7.18 -30.94
C GLY A 146 -3.86 -7.30 -29.60
N PRO A 147 -3.56 -8.55 -29.20
CA PRO A 147 -2.92 -8.87 -27.93
C PRO A 147 -1.58 -8.17 -27.64
N PRO A 148 -0.69 -7.93 -28.62
CA PRO A 148 0.57 -7.25 -28.37
C PRO A 148 0.40 -5.84 -27.82
N ALA A 149 -0.56 -5.08 -28.35
CA ALA A 149 -0.85 -3.73 -27.88
C ALA A 149 -1.34 -3.74 -26.43
N GLY A 150 -2.19 -4.69 -26.06
CA GLY A 150 -2.67 -4.89 -24.69
C GLY A 150 -1.56 -5.27 -23.72
N ALA A 151 -0.71 -6.23 -24.11
CA ALA A 151 0.42 -6.66 -23.28
C ALA A 151 1.42 -5.53 -23.01
N LEU A 152 1.73 -4.71 -24.03
CA LEU A 152 2.63 -3.56 -23.87
C LEU A 152 2.00 -2.46 -23.02
N ALA A 153 0.70 -2.19 -23.14
CA ALA A 153 -0.01 -1.22 -22.31
C ALA A 153 0.05 -1.63 -20.82
N VAL A 154 -0.25 -2.90 -20.53
CA VAL A 154 -0.14 -3.48 -19.19
C VAL A 154 1.29 -3.40 -18.69
N ALA A 155 2.28 -3.74 -19.54
CA ALA A 155 3.69 -3.73 -19.17
C ALA A 155 4.14 -2.33 -18.74
N VAL A 156 3.99 -1.32 -19.59
CA VAL A 156 4.49 0.04 -19.31
C VAL A 156 3.86 0.62 -18.04
N HIS A 157 2.54 0.48 -17.88
CA HIS A 157 1.87 0.96 -16.67
C HIS A 157 2.33 0.21 -15.42
N SER A 158 2.53 -1.11 -15.52
CA SER A 158 2.92 -1.95 -14.39
C SER A 158 4.39 -1.77 -13.98
N VAL A 159 5.29 -1.38 -14.90
CA VAL A 159 6.68 -1.06 -14.59
C VAL A 159 6.76 -0.04 -13.46
N GLY A 160 6.03 1.08 -13.56
CA GLY A 160 6.07 2.12 -12.54
C GLY A 160 5.56 1.66 -11.17
N MET A 161 4.53 0.82 -11.15
CA MET A 161 3.97 0.32 -9.90
C MET A 161 4.88 -0.71 -9.23
N ILE A 162 5.37 -1.70 -9.99
CA ILE A 162 6.27 -2.72 -9.47
C ILE A 162 7.59 -2.08 -9.04
N ALA A 163 8.17 -1.19 -9.85
CA ALA A 163 9.43 -0.52 -9.54
C ALA A 163 9.33 0.32 -8.25
N LYS A 164 8.20 1.01 -8.04
CA LYS A 164 8.00 1.80 -6.80
C LYS A 164 7.95 0.90 -5.57
N LEU A 165 7.10 -0.14 -5.61
CA LEU A 165 6.95 -1.05 -4.47
C LEU A 165 8.24 -1.83 -4.19
N LEU A 166 8.96 -2.23 -5.24
CA LEU A 166 10.24 -2.90 -5.08
C LEU A 166 11.33 -1.96 -4.54
N ALA A 167 11.37 -0.69 -4.98
CA ALA A 167 12.28 0.30 -4.43
C ALA A 167 12.03 0.54 -2.94
N ASP A 168 10.76 0.59 -2.52
CA ASP A 168 10.40 0.69 -1.10
C ASP A 168 10.88 -0.55 -0.32
N ALA A 169 10.69 -1.76 -0.87
CA ALA A 169 11.17 -3.00 -0.25
C ALA A 169 12.71 -3.06 -0.15
N VAL A 170 13.43 -2.49 -1.12
CA VAL A 170 14.91 -2.36 -1.09
C VAL A 170 15.34 -1.36 -0.02
N GLU A 171 14.61 -0.25 0.16
CA GLU A 171 14.90 0.77 1.17
C GLU A 171 14.61 0.26 2.61
N GLU A 172 13.63 -0.63 2.78
CA GLU A 172 13.26 -1.26 4.06
C GLU A 172 14.15 -2.47 4.43
N ALA A 173 14.90 -3.02 3.49
CA ALA A 173 15.76 -4.17 3.74
C ALA A 173 16.94 -3.81 4.66
N ASP A 174 17.37 -4.78 5.49
CA ASP A 174 18.55 -4.63 6.36
C ASP A 174 19.78 -4.22 5.54
N PRO A 175 20.41 -3.08 5.84
CA PRO A 175 21.57 -2.59 5.09
C PRO A 175 22.87 -3.36 5.37
N ALA A 176 22.98 -4.09 6.49
CA ALA A 176 24.24 -4.70 6.95
C ALA A 176 24.90 -5.62 5.92
N PRO A 177 24.20 -6.50 5.14
CA PRO A 177 24.85 -7.33 4.13
C PRO A 177 25.35 -6.54 2.92
N ALA A 178 24.63 -5.47 2.55
CA ALA A 178 25.05 -4.60 1.46
C ALA A 178 26.33 -3.82 1.86
N GLU A 179 26.42 -3.39 3.12
CA GLU A 179 27.60 -2.73 3.66
C GLU A 179 28.79 -3.70 3.76
N ALA A 180 28.57 -4.93 4.22
CA ALA A 180 29.61 -5.97 4.27
C ALA A 180 30.16 -6.28 2.87
N ALA A 181 29.30 -6.45 1.87
CA ALA A 181 29.72 -6.68 0.49
C ALA A 181 30.58 -5.53 -0.07
N ARG A 182 30.17 -4.28 0.22
CA ARG A 182 30.96 -3.09 -0.17
C ARG A 182 32.31 -3.02 0.56
N ALA A 183 32.37 -3.40 1.83
CA ALA A 183 33.62 -3.48 2.59
C ALA A 183 34.62 -4.48 1.99
N CYS A 184 34.11 -5.54 1.36
CA CYS A 184 34.90 -6.51 0.59
C CYS A 184 35.27 -6.01 -0.83
N GLY A 185 34.94 -4.78 -1.22
CA GLY A 185 35.28 -4.21 -2.53
C GLY A 185 34.29 -4.53 -3.64
N ALA A 186 33.10 -5.09 -3.35
CA ALA A 186 32.08 -5.37 -4.34
C ALA A 186 31.54 -4.08 -4.98
N GLY A 187 31.41 -4.07 -6.31
CA GLY A 187 30.75 -2.99 -7.04
C GLY A 187 29.25 -2.95 -6.78
N GLU A 188 28.59 -1.79 -7.02
CA GLU A 188 27.16 -1.61 -6.73
C GLU A 188 26.24 -2.64 -7.42
N ALA A 189 26.57 -3.05 -8.67
CA ALA A 189 25.82 -4.11 -9.35
C ALA A 189 25.97 -5.47 -8.66
N GLN A 190 27.17 -5.80 -8.19
CA GLN A 190 27.42 -7.04 -7.44
C GLN A 190 26.68 -7.01 -6.10
N VAL A 191 26.73 -5.89 -5.37
CA VAL A 191 25.96 -5.70 -4.13
C VAL A 191 24.46 -5.87 -4.36
N ALA A 192 23.93 -5.27 -5.42
CA ALA A 192 22.51 -5.38 -5.76
C ALA A 192 22.10 -6.85 -6.01
N VAL A 193 22.87 -7.60 -6.78
CA VAL A 193 22.54 -8.98 -7.18
C VAL A 193 22.82 -9.98 -6.06
N SER A 194 23.94 -9.87 -5.35
CA SER A 194 24.36 -10.87 -4.37
C SER A 194 23.84 -10.64 -2.96
N ALA A 195 23.73 -9.38 -2.52
CA ALA A 195 23.37 -9.06 -1.15
C ALA A 195 21.90 -8.59 -0.99
N VAL A 196 21.38 -7.81 -1.94
CA VAL A 196 20.06 -7.17 -1.81
C VAL A 196 18.97 -8.00 -2.50
N LEU A 197 19.16 -8.37 -3.77
CA LEU A 197 18.13 -9.08 -4.56
C LEU A 197 17.62 -10.37 -3.91
N PRO A 198 18.44 -11.27 -3.35
CA PRO A 198 17.93 -12.49 -2.70
C PRO A 198 17.03 -12.21 -1.51
N ARG A 199 17.24 -11.09 -0.81
CA ARG A 199 16.45 -10.69 0.35
C ARG A 199 15.12 -10.07 -0.02
N VAL A 200 15.07 -9.32 -1.12
CA VAL A 200 13.84 -8.69 -1.61
C VAL A 200 13.06 -9.57 -2.59
N LEU A 201 13.62 -10.72 -3.01
CA LEU A 201 12.97 -11.65 -3.92
C LEU A 201 11.59 -12.14 -3.44
N PRO A 202 11.38 -12.49 -2.15
CA PRO A 202 10.05 -12.82 -1.65
C PRO A 202 9.05 -11.65 -1.74
N ALA A 203 9.53 -10.42 -1.51
CA ALA A 203 8.71 -9.22 -1.68
C ALA A 203 8.40 -8.98 -3.17
N LEU A 204 9.39 -9.12 -4.06
CA LEU A 204 9.21 -9.02 -5.50
C LEU A 204 8.15 -10.01 -6.01
N THR A 205 8.23 -11.28 -5.62
CA THR A 205 7.24 -12.29 -6.03
C THR A 205 5.85 -11.94 -5.55
N ALA A 206 5.69 -11.47 -4.31
CA ALA A 206 4.41 -11.02 -3.78
C ALA A 206 3.85 -9.81 -4.54
N ILE A 207 4.70 -8.83 -4.87
CA ILE A 207 4.33 -7.64 -5.65
C ILE A 207 3.90 -8.02 -7.07
N VAL A 208 4.65 -8.91 -7.73
CA VAL A 208 4.35 -9.36 -9.10
C VAL A 208 3.03 -10.14 -9.14
N LEU A 209 2.80 -11.06 -8.19
CA LEU A 209 1.55 -11.81 -8.10
C LEU A 209 0.35 -10.89 -7.82
N TYR A 210 0.51 -9.94 -6.91
CA TYR A 210 -0.52 -8.92 -6.64
C TYR A 210 -0.81 -8.09 -7.89
N ARG A 211 0.22 -7.72 -8.64
CA ARG A 211 0.07 -6.94 -9.86
C ARG A 211 -0.55 -7.75 -11.00
N LEU A 212 -0.20 -9.04 -11.08
CA LEU A 212 -0.81 -9.97 -12.05
C LEU A 212 -2.32 -10.06 -11.85
N ASP A 213 -2.78 -10.22 -10.61
CA ASP A 213 -4.20 -10.25 -10.27
C ASP A 213 -4.96 -8.98 -10.76
N ILE A 214 -4.38 -7.80 -10.54
CA ILE A 214 -4.94 -6.53 -11.04
C ILE A 214 -4.92 -6.49 -12.57
N ASN A 215 -3.83 -6.92 -13.19
CA ASN A 215 -3.65 -6.85 -14.64
C ASN A 215 -4.55 -7.81 -15.41
N ILE A 216 -4.93 -8.96 -14.83
CA ILE A 216 -5.91 -9.86 -15.44
C ILE A 216 -7.29 -9.16 -15.56
N ARG A 217 -7.73 -8.46 -14.52
CA ARG A 217 -8.96 -7.67 -14.57
C ARG A 217 -8.85 -6.49 -15.54
N ALA A 218 -7.72 -5.82 -15.54
CA ALA A 218 -7.48 -4.72 -16.47
C ALA A 218 -7.46 -5.18 -17.93
N SER A 219 -6.88 -6.35 -18.25
CA SER A 219 -6.81 -6.86 -19.62
C SER A 219 -8.18 -7.15 -20.22
N ALA A 220 -9.16 -7.58 -19.41
CA ALA A 220 -10.55 -7.74 -19.86
C ALA A 220 -11.17 -6.40 -20.30
N VAL A 221 -10.87 -5.30 -19.60
CA VAL A 221 -11.34 -3.95 -19.94
C VAL A 221 -10.58 -3.38 -21.14
N LEU A 222 -9.26 -3.63 -21.24
CA LEU A 222 -8.44 -3.17 -22.37
C LEU A 222 -8.90 -3.70 -23.73
N GLY A 223 -9.51 -4.88 -23.74
CA GLY A 223 -10.11 -5.44 -24.95
C GLY A 223 -11.19 -4.56 -25.56
N VAL A 224 -11.91 -3.76 -24.76
CA VAL A 224 -12.94 -2.81 -25.27
C VAL A 224 -12.33 -1.74 -26.20
N VAL A 225 -11.05 -1.43 -26.06
CA VAL A 225 -10.33 -0.52 -26.95
C VAL A 225 -9.55 -1.25 -28.05
N GLY A 226 -9.82 -2.56 -28.23
CA GLY A 226 -9.19 -3.36 -29.29
C GLY A 226 -7.85 -3.98 -28.92
N ALA A 227 -7.51 -4.01 -27.65
CA ALA A 227 -6.23 -4.54 -27.16
C ALA A 227 -6.23 -6.07 -26.95
N GLY A 228 -7.15 -6.81 -27.57
CA GLY A 228 -7.24 -8.28 -27.52
C GLY A 228 -8.10 -8.83 -26.38
N GLY A 229 -8.21 -10.15 -26.34
CA GLY A 229 -8.88 -10.89 -25.27
C GLY A 229 -10.42 -10.81 -25.29
N ILE A 230 -11.00 -11.19 -24.16
CA ILE A 230 -12.47 -11.29 -24.00
C ILE A 230 -13.19 -9.94 -24.20
N GLY A 231 -12.53 -8.82 -23.96
CA GLY A 231 -13.10 -7.48 -24.11
C GLY A 231 -13.38 -7.11 -25.57
N VAL A 232 -12.63 -7.64 -26.55
CA VAL A 232 -12.88 -7.43 -27.99
C VAL A 232 -14.18 -8.11 -28.38
N ALA A 233 -14.42 -9.33 -27.88
CA ALA A 233 -15.67 -10.05 -28.13
C ALA A 233 -16.87 -9.31 -27.55
N LEU A 234 -16.73 -8.73 -26.36
CA LEU A 234 -17.76 -7.89 -25.74
C LEU A 234 -18.03 -6.64 -26.59
N GLN A 235 -16.99 -5.93 -27.02
CA GLN A 235 -17.11 -4.73 -27.87
C GLN A 235 -17.82 -5.06 -29.20
N THR A 236 -17.42 -6.17 -29.83
CA THR A 236 -18.05 -6.64 -31.09
C THR A 236 -19.52 -6.95 -30.89
N ALA A 237 -19.89 -7.65 -29.81
CA ALA A 237 -21.27 -7.98 -29.50
C ALA A 237 -22.12 -6.72 -29.24
N LEU A 238 -21.57 -5.75 -28.51
CA LEU A 238 -22.24 -4.46 -28.25
C LEU A 238 -22.34 -3.62 -29.52
N GLY A 239 -21.29 -3.57 -30.33
CA GLY A 239 -21.26 -2.81 -31.59
C GLY A 239 -22.22 -3.37 -32.65
N SER A 240 -22.48 -4.69 -32.62
CA SER A 240 -23.48 -5.35 -33.46
C SER A 240 -24.89 -5.36 -32.84
N LEU A 241 -25.09 -4.68 -31.68
CA LEU A 241 -26.35 -4.62 -30.95
C LEU A 241 -26.90 -6.00 -30.53
N ASN A 242 -26.04 -7.02 -30.48
CA ASN A 242 -26.38 -8.34 -30.03
C ASN A 242 -26.28 -8.44 -28.51
N TYR A 243 -27.32 -7.95 -27.83
CA TYR A 243 -27.34 -7.86 -26.36
C TYR A 243 -27.37 -9.22 -25.66
N HIS A 244 -27.99 -10.26 -26.26
CA HIS A 244 -27.96 -11.62 -25.72
C HIS A 244 -26.53 -12.19 -25.66
N ARG A 245 -25.76 -11.98 -26.73
CA ARG A 245 -24.36 -12.39 -26.81
C ARG A 245 -23.47 -11.58 -25.84
N ALA A 246 -23.72 -10.27 -25.77
CA ALA A 246 -23.02 -9.41 -24.81
C ALA A 246 -23.26 -9.86 -23.37
N ALA A 247 -24.50 -10.22 -23.01
CA ALA A 247 -24.83 -10.75 -21.70
C ALA A 247 -24.08 -12.05 -21.39
N GLY A 248 -24.02 -13.01 -22.34
CA GLY A 248 -23.23 -14.22 -22.19
C GLY A 248 -21.77 -13.98 -21.94
N ILE A 249 -21.14 -13.05 -22.69
CA ILE A 249 -19.74 -12.68 -22.49
C ILE A 249 -19.52 -12.00 -21.15
N ILE A 250 -20.43 -11.12 -20.70
CA ILE A 250 -20.36 -10.50 -19.37
C ILE A 250 -20.42 -11.57 -18.26
N CYS A 251 -21.30 -12.57 -18.38
CA CYS A 251 -21.35 -13.69 -17.44
C CYS A 251 -20.00 -14.43 -17.38
N VAL A 252 -19.37 -14.68 -18.53
CA VAL A 252 -18.04 -15.31 -18.59
C VAL A 252 -16.98 -14.43 -17.89
N ILE A 253 -16.97 -13.11 -18.11
CA ILE A 253 -16.05 -12.19 -17.45
C ILE A 253 -16.25 -12.24 -15.92
N VAL A 254 -17.48 -12.18 -15.44
CA VAL A 254 -17.79 -12.23 -14.01
C VAL A 254 -17.32 -13.54 -13.39
N VAL A 255 -17.62 -14.68 -14.02
CA VAL A 255 -17.16 -15.99 -13.56
C VAL A 255 -15.64 -16.07 -13.54
N LEU A 256 -14.98 -15.61 -14.59
CA LEU A 256 -13.51 -15.58 -14.67
C LEU A 256 -12.91 -14.75 -13.51
N VAL A 257 -13.41 -13.54 -13.29
CA VAL A 257 -12.92 -12.66 -12.22
C VAL A 257 -13.15 -13.29 -10.84
N LEU A 258 -14.33 -13.88 -10.60
CA LEU A 258 -14.61 -14.55 -9.32
C LEU A 258 -13.70 -15.76 -9.10
N LEU A 259 -13.48 -16.59 -10.12
CA LEU A 259 -12.56 -17.74 -10.03
C LEU A 259 -11.13 -17.30 -9.70
N LEU A 260 -10.66 -16.24 -10.34
CA LEU A 260 -9.32 -15.68 -10.09
C LEU A 260 -9.20 -15.08 -8.69
N GLU A 261 -10.23 -14.39 -8.19
CA GLU A 261 -10.26 -13.87 -6.82
C GLU A 261 -10.20 -15.01 -5.80
N LEU A 262 -11.00 -16.06 -5.99
CA LEU A 262 -11.00 -17.25 -5.13
C LEU A 262 -9.63 -17.94 -5.16
N LEU A 263 -9.03 -18.11 -6.34
CA LEU A 263 -7.71 -18.69 -6.51
C LEU A 263 -6.63 -17.83 -5.82
N SER A 264 -6.67 -16.51 -5.99
CA SER A 264 -5.77 -15.55 -5.37
C SER A 264 -5.86 -15.62 -3.83
N VAL A 265 -7.07 -15.68 -3.28
CA VAL A 265 -7.29 -15.86 -1.84
C VAL A 265 -6.77 -17.21 -1.35
N ALA A 266 -7.02 -18.30 -2.08
CA ALA A 266 -6.54 -19.63 -1.74
C ALA A 266 -5.01 -19.72 -1.72
N LEU A 267 -4.34 -19.14 -2.74
CA LEU A 267 -2.88 -19.07 -2.81
C LEU A 267 -2.29 -18.25 -1.66
N ARG A 268 -2.85 -17.07 -1.37
CA ARG A 268 -2.41 -16.21 -0.24
C ARG A 268 -2.56 -16.93 1.11
N ARG A 269 -3.60 -17.72 1.30
CA ARG A 269 -3.78 -18.53 2.51
C ARG A 269 -2.71 -19.61 2.65
N ARG A 270 -2.34 -20.27 1.54
CA ARG A 270 -1.31 -21.33 1.54
C ARG A 270 0.12 -20.79 1.74
N THR A 271 0.43 -19.63 1.16
CA THR A 271 1.78 -19.03 1.25
C THR A 271 2.05 -18.29 2.57
N GLY A 272 1.08 -18.19 3.47
CA GLY A 272 1.25 -17.50 4.77
C GLY A 272 1.48 -15.99 4.66
N ALA A 273 1.47 -15.43 3.45
CA ALA A 273 1.71 -14.01 3.19
C ALA A 273 0.68 -13.09 3.90
N GLY A 274 -0.50 -13.59 4.21
CA GLY A 274 -1.53 -12.86 4.96
C GLY A 274 -1.16 -12.59 6.42
N ARG A 275 -0.33 -13.43 7.04
CA ARG A 275 0.12 -13.23 8.43
C ARG A 275 1.18 -12.13 8.52
N ALA A 276 2.09 -12.02 7.56
CA ALA A 276 3.13 -11.00 7.55
C ALA A 276 2.57 -9.58 7.31
N ALA A 277 1.54 -9.43 6.48
CA ALA A 277 0.88 -8.12 6.25
C ALA A 277 0.04 -7.67 7.45
N GLY A 278 -0.70 -8.58 8.07
CA GLY A 278 -1.53 -8.28 9.26
C GLY A 278 -0.69 -7.91 10.49
N THR A 279 0.44 -8.57 10.69
CA THR A 279 1.35 -8.29 11.82
C THR A 279 2.07 -6.95 11.64
N ARG A 280 2.36 -6.54 10.40
CA ARG A 280 2.99 -5.23 10.12
C ARG A 280 2.02 -4.05 10.23
N LEU A 281 0.73 -4.23 9.90
CA LEU A 281 -0.29 -3.19 10.15
C LEU A 281 -0.59 -3.04 11.64
N ALA A 282 -0.55 -4.13 12.41
CA ALA A 282 -0.73 -4.11 13.87
C ALA A 282 0.50 -3.62 14.63
N ALA A 283 1.68 -3.67 14.01
CA ALA A 283 2.96 -3.16 14.53
C ALA A 283 3.33 -1.79 13.94
N ALA A 284 2.37 -1.00 13.47
CA ALA A 284 2.62 0.41 13.22
C ALA A 284 3.10 1.03 14.53
N PRO A 285 4.32 1.61 14.61
CA PRO A 285 4.78 2.22 15.83
C PRO A 285 3.79 3.32 16.19
N GLU A 286 3.23 3.23 17.39
CA GLU A 286 2.45 4.29 18.00
C GLU A 286 3.22 5.61 17.78
N PRO A 287 2.61 6.67 17.26
CA PRO A 287 3.32 7.90 16.97
C PRO A 287 4.09 8.31 18.23
N ALA A 288 5.41 8.38 18.12
CA ALA A 288 6.30 8.74 19.21
C ALA A 288 5.75 10.03 19.84
N ALA A 289 5.37 9.95 21.11
CA ALA A 289 4.90 11.10 21.87
C ALA A 289 5.91 12.25 21.70
N PRO A 290 5.47 13.49 21.45
CA PRO A 290 6.36 14.61 21.20
C PRO A 290 7.36 14.75 22.37
N PRO A 291 8.64 15.10 22.10
CA PRO A 291 9.67 15.22 23.12
C PRO A 291 9.34 16.41 24.01
N GLY A 292 8.56 16.20 25.07
CA GLY A 292 8.08 17.21 26.01
C GLY A 292 7.04 16.69 27.01
N ALA A 293 6.41 15.56 26.75
CA ALA A 293 5.35 15.04 27.63
C ALA A 293 5.87 14.13 28.80
N ARG A 294 7.19 14.03 28.99
CA ARG A 294 7.78 13.17 30.04
C ARG A 294 8.07 13.90 31.37
N SER A 295 7.48 15.05 31.62
CA SER A 295 7.75 15.82 32.86
C SER A 295 6.54 16.11 33.72
N ALA A 296 5.56 15.23 33.81
CA ALA A 296 4.49 15.38 34.79
C ALA A 296 3.86 14.05 35.24
N ALA A 297 4.68 13.01 35.50
CA ALA A 297 4.22 11.85 36.24
C ALA A 297 5.07 11.72 37.50
N ALA A 298 4.52 12.15 38.62
CA ALA A 298 5.09 12.01 39.94
C ALA A 298 5.41 10.54 40.26
N PRO A 299 6.55 10.23 40.90
CA PRO A 299 6.86 8.86 41.30
C PRO A 299 6.11 8.54 42.59
N GLY A 300 4.92 7.98 42.46
CA GLY A 300 4.07 7.53 43.55
C GLY A 300 3.86 6.03 43.52
N ARG A 301 4.53 5.31 44.42
CA ARG A 301 4.16 3.97 44.93
C ARG A 301 4.34 2.76 44.02
N ALA A 302 5.59 2.35 43.70
CA ALA A 302 5.87 0.95 43.36
C ALA A 302 7.34 0.51 43.55
N ALA A 303 8.14 1.19 44.36
CA ALA A 303 9.51 0.78 44.67
C ALA A 303 9.65 0.20 46.11
N ARG A 304 8.75 -0.74 46.45
CA ARG A 304 8.93 -1.60 47.62
C ARG A 304 8.72 -3.04 47.21
N ARG A 305 9.75 -3.68 46.67
CA ARG A 305 10.03 -5.14 46.74
C ARG A 305 11.01 -5.52 45.61
N ALA A 306 12.28 -5.48 45.91
CA ALA A 306 13.32 -6.43 45.51
C ALA A 306 14.67 -5.95 46.07
N ARG A 307 14.98 -6.39 47.29
CA ARG A 307 16.38 -6.37 47.78
C ARG A 307 17.08 -7.53 47.08
N PRO A 308 18.24 -7.34 46.45
CA PRO A 308 19.05 -8.44 45.96
C PRO A 308 19.57 -9.26 47.12
N ARG A 309 19.27 -10.57 47.16
CA ARG A 309 19.86 -11.53 48.05
C ARG A 309 21.27 -11.81 47.56
N CYS A 310 22.28 -11.52 48.42
CA CYS A 310 23.64 -12.00 48.24
C CYS A 310 23.68 -13.54 48.35
N PRO A 311 24.49 -14.24 47.52
CA PRO A 311 24.67 -15.67 47.63
C PRO A 311 25.42 -16.05 48.93
N PRO A 312 25.11 -17.18 49.58
CA PRO A 312 25.79 -17.65 50.77
C PRO A 312 27.14 -18.27 50.38
N GLY A 313 28.24 -17.81 50.99
CA GLY A 313 29.52 -18.49 50.87
C GLY A 313 30.80 -17.66 50.89
N VAL A 314 30.83 -16.47 51.47
CA VAL A 314 32.10 -15.73 51.64
C VAL A 314 32.35 -15.55 53.15
N PRO A 315 33.49 -16.03 53.69
CA PRO A 315 33.80 -15.87 55.11
C PRO A 315 34.11 -14.41 55.47
N ARG A 316 33.48 -13.93 56.56
CA ARG A 316 33.69 -12.61 57.12
C ARG A 316 35.02 -12.59 57.87
N THR A 317 35.98 -11.83 57.38
CA THR A 317 37.13 -11.41 58.20
C THR A 317 36.75 -10.14 58.97
N THR A 318 36.75 -10.25 60.24
CA THR A 318 36.61 -9.16 61.22
C THR A 318 37.91 -8.36 61.25
N SER A 319 37.86 -7.08 60.85
CA SER A 319 38.79 -6.06 61.33
C SER A 319 38.02 -4.76 61.55
N ALA A 320 38.09 -4.31 62.80
CA ALA A 320 37.50 -3.07 63.29
C ALA A 320 38.24 -1.85 62.71
N GLY A 321 37.48 -0.82 62.34
CA GLY A 321 38.08 0.50 62.04
C GLY A 321 37.20 1.35 61.12
N THR A 322 36.43 2.24 61.70
CA THR A 322 36.09 3.61 61.30
C THR A 322 35.68 3.93 59.86
N ASP A 323 34.47 4.45 59.78
CA ASP A 323 33.97 5.53 58.94
C ASP A 323 34.03 5.49 57.41
N GLY A 324 32.80 5.65 56.82
CA GLY A 324 32.62 6.53 55.66
C GLY A 324 32.56 5.85 54.29
N GLY A 325 31.36 5.67 53.79
CA GLY A 325 31.10 6.05 52.40
C GLY A 325 31.66 5.15 51.29
N CYS A 326 30.89 4.19 50.83
CA CYS A 326 31.09 3.56 49.53
C CYS A 326 29.87 3.76 48.63
N CYS A 327 29.92 4.82 47.84
CA CYS A 327 29.21 4.89 46.53
C CYS A 327 30.25 5.36 45.52
N GLY A 328 30.87 4.39 44.82
CA GLY A 328 31.77 4.63 43.72
C GLY A 328 30.99 5.05 42.47
N ARG A 329 31.25 6.25 42.01
CA ARG A 329 30.90 6.74 40.67
C ARG A 329 31.72 5.97 39.64
N PRO A 330 31.17 5.56 38.48
CA PRO A 330 32.01 5.12 37.37
C PRO A 330 32.68 6.32 36.70
N ALA A 331 33.98 6.17 36.50
CA ALA A 331 34.85 7.14 35.87
C ALA A 331 34.51 7.40 34.41
N ARG A 332 34.47 8.65 34.04
CA ARG A 332 34.50 9.13 32.66
C ARG A 332 35.91 8.88 32.09
N SER A 333 35.99 8.12 30.99
CA SER A 333 37.23 8.03 30.20
C SER A 333 37.42 9.24 29.31
N PRO A 334 38.63 9.78 29.16
CA PRO A 334 38.88 10.96 28.36
C PRO A 334 39.09 10.62 26.88
N SER A 335 38.66 11.56 26.05
CA SER A 335 38.90 11.69 24.63
C SER A 335 40.35 11.38 24.22
N ARG A 336 40.53 10.42 23.30
CA ARG A 336 41.73 10.34 22.48
C ARG A 336 41.42 10.80 21.06
N ARG A 337 41.86 11.97 20.72
CA ARG A 337 42.18 12.37 19.36
C ARG A 337 43.40 11.55 18.93
N SER A 338 43.32 10.83 17.86
CA SER A 338 44.49 10.39 17.11
C SER A 338 44.29 10.65 15.62
N SER A 339 44.92 11.70 15.19
CA SER A 339 45.49 11.98 13.87
C SER A 339 46.36 10.80 13.41
N TRP A 340 46.12 10.32 12.21
CA TRP A 340 46.97 9.51 11.30
C TRP A 340 46.10 9.15 10.11
N CYS A 341 46.42 9.27 8.88
CA CYS A 341 47.65 9.55 8.13
C CYS A 341 47.25 10.04 6.73
N ARG A 342 47.96 11.06 6.32
CA ARG A 342 48.05 11.53 4.94
C ARG A 342 48.98 10.56 4.18
N TRP A 343 48.54 9.85 3.15
CA TRP A 343 49.41 9.29 2.13
C TRP A 343 48.94 9.70 0.74
N ARG A 344 49.81 10.50 0.11
CA ARG A 344 49.85 10.76 -1.34
C ARG A 344 50.55 9.55 -2.00
N ARG A 345 50.00 9.00 -3.04
CA ARG A 345 50.59 8.96 -4.41
C ARG A 345 49.54 8.39 -5.34
#